data_9ff7bb423b84d407a4ac976ddb16476f
#
_entry.id   9ff7bb423b84d407a4ac976ddb16476f
#
_cell.length_a   1.000
_cell.length_b   1.000
_cell.length_c   1.000
_cell.angle_alpha   90.00
_cell.angle_beta   90.00
_cell.angle_gamma   90.00
#
_symmetry.space_group_name_H-M   'P 1'
#
loop_
_entity.id
_entity.type
_entity.pdbx_description
1 polymer ?
#
loop_
_entity_poly.entity_id
_entity_poly.type
_entity_poly.pdbx_seq_one_letter_code
_entity_poly.pdbx_strand_id
1 'polypeptide(L)'
;MRWIRFSQRGRTAYGILEGDSISEVAGDPFQGYEKTGRGHDLGAVKIEVPVIPPTFYCVGLNYAEHIRAGAARRGVAPDLPKQPDVGYRAVNALVAHEEPVVIPADAKQIQYEGELAVVIGKRAKHLSEAEALSCVLGYTIGNDVSERTWQKSDRTLWRAKNTDTFKPMGPWIETDVDLDALETRVRVNGAETTRFRTNAMLFGVATYISTMSRYVTLYPGDMIWMGTDGTSPDLKAGDVVEVEITGIGTLRNPFVAAGAQG
;
A
#
# COMPACT_ATOMS: atom_id res chain seq x y z
N MET A 1 -14.86 -4.18 9.44
CA MET A 1 -14.43 -5.60 9.63
C MET A 1 -12.99 -5.71 9.13
N ARG A 2 -12.09 -6.33 9.92
CA ARG A 2 -10.68 -6.49 9.55
C ARG A 2 -10.41 -7.89 9.02
N TRP A 3 -10.01 -7.96 7.77
CA TRP A 3 -9.54 -9.19 7.15
C TRP A 3 -8.03 -9.31 7.27
N ILE A 4 -7.55 -10.36 7.92
CA ILE A 4 -6.13 -10.65 8.06
C ILE A 4 -5.77 -11.93 7.29
N ARG A 5 -4.66 -11.89 6.56
CA ARG A 5 -4.03 -13.08 6.01
C ARG A 5 -2.82 -13.40 6.87
N PHE A 6 -2.73 -14.62 7.36
CA PHE A 6 -1.72 -15.00 8.32
C PHE A 6 -1.20 -16.40 8.06
N SER A 7 -0.03 -16.69 8.58
CA SER A 7 0.51 -18.07 8.58
C SER A 7 0.86 -18.52 9.98
N GLN A 8 0.64 -19.81 10.22
CA GLN A 8 1.03 -20.49 11.42
C GLN A 8 1.41 -21.94 11.09
N ARG A 9 2.58 -22.39 11.57
CA ARG A 9 3.12 -23.76 11.33
C ARG A 9 3.14 -24.13 9.84
N GLY A 10 3.53 -23.20 8.99
CA GLY A 10 3.66 -23.42 7.54
C GLY A 10 2.34 -23.43 6.75
N ARG A 11 1.21 -23.14 7.38
CA ARG A 11 -0.09 -23.03 6.72
C ARG A 11 -0.57 -21.58 6.71
N THR A 12 -0.91 -21.09 5.54
CA THR A 12 -1.52 -19.76 5.37
C THR A 12 -3.04 -19.87 5.34
N ALA A 13 -3.72 -18.92 5.98
CA ALA A 13 -5.18 -18.83 6.03
C ALA A 13 -5.62 -17.35 6.06
N TYR A 14 -6.90 -17.13 5.82
CA TYR A 14 -7.58 -15.88 6.14
C TYR A 14 -8.30 -15.99 7.49
N GLY A 15 -8.51 -14.83 8.11
CA GLY A 15 -9.30 -14.72 9.32
C GLY A 15 -9.91 -13.33 9.47
N ILE A 16 -10.83 -13.23 10.40
CA ILE A 16 -11.44 -11.97 10.85
C ILE A 16 -10.77 -11.60 12.17
N LEU A 17 -10.16 -10.41 12.20
CA LEU A 17 -9.44 -9.88 13.35
C LEU A 17 -10.38 -8.99 14.19
N GLU A 18 -10.51 -9.32 15.47
CA GLU A 18 -11.25 -8.53 16.49
C GLU A 18 -10.35 -8.37 17.72
N GLY A 19 -9.91 -7.12 17.97
CA GLY A 19 -8.83 -6.88 18.95
C GLY A 19 -7.58 -7.66 18.55
N ASP A 20 -7.08 -8.52 19.45
CA ASP A 20 -5.91 -9.40 19.20
C ASP A 20 -6.33 -10.85 18.88
N SER A 21 -7.60 -11.10 18.64
CA SER A 21 -8.13 -12.43 18.34
C SER A 21 -8.48 -12.57 16.87
N ILE A 22 -8.01 -13.65 16.25
CA ILE A 22 -8.28 -13.99 14.84
C ILE A 22 -9.25 -15.18 14.82
N SER A 23 -10.44 -15.00 14.25
CA SER A 23 -11.34 -16.08 13.88
C SER A 23 -10.98 -16.60 12.49
N GLU A 24 -10.37 -17.79 12.41
CA GLU A 24 -9.97 -18.39 11.12
C GLU A 24 -11.18 -18.71 10.26
N VAL A 25 -11.05 -18.50 8.96
CA VAL A 25 -12.06 -18.86 7.97
C VAL A 25 -11.52 -19.87 6.94
N ALA A 26 -12.40 -20.68 6.39
CA ALA A 26 -12.18 -21.44 5.17
C ALA A 26 -12.69 -20.59 4.01
N GLY A 27 -11.91 -20.47 2.93
CA GLY A 27 -12.18 -19.54 1.84
C GLY A 27 -11.41 -18.22 1.99
N ASP A 28 -11.92 -17.18 1.34
CA ASP A 28 -11.28 -15.87 1.28
C ASP A 28 -12.33 -14.73 1.21
N PRO A 29 -11.94 -13.47 1.38
CA PRO A 29 -12.88 -12.34 1.34
C PRO A 29 -13.49 -12.06 -0.03
N PHE A 30 -13.02 -12.70 -1.11
CA PHE A 30 -13.41 -12.41 -2.50
C PHE A 30 -14.45 -13.40 -3.05
N GLN A 31 -14.35 -14.66 -2.66
CA GLN A 31 -15.19 -15.76 -3.19
C GLN A 31 -16.20 -16.27 -2.17
N GLY A 32 -16.09 -15.83 -0.93
CA GLY A 32 -16.91 -16.27 0.18
C GLY A 32 -16.14 -17.11 1.18
N TYR A 33 -16.66 -17.20 2.38
CA TYR A 33 -15.98 -17.85 3.49
C TYR A 33 -16.95 -18.51 4.47
N GLU A 34 -16.44 -19.46 5.23
CA GLU A 34 -17.10 -20.08 6.37
C GLU A 34 -16.19 -20.03 7.60
N LYS A 35 -16.76 -19.79 8.79
CA LYS A 35 -15.99 -19.84 10.04
C LYS A 35 -15.60 -21.28 10.34
N THR A 36 -14.30 -21.53 10.56
CA THR A 36 -13.78 -22.86 10.87
C THR A 36 -13.96 -23.27 12.33
N GLY A 37 -14.32 -22.33 13.20
CA GLY A 37 -14.34 -22.51 14.66
C GLY A 37 -12.94 -22.45 15.30
N ARG A 38 -11.86 -22.29 14.55
CA ARG A 38 -10.51 -22.11 15.07
C ARG A 38 -10.24 -20.66 15.35
N GLY A 39 -9.65 -20.39 16.53
CA GLY A 39 -9.18 -19.06 16.95
C GLY A 39 -7.65 -19.04 17.06
N HIS A 40 -7.05 -17.89 16.81
CA HIS A 40 -5.62 -17.65 16.98
C HIS A 40 -5.40 -16.31 17.67
N ASP A 41 -4.32 -16.22 18.44
CA ASP A 41 -3.80 -14.96 18.97
C ASP A 41 -2.97 -14.26 17.89
N LEU A 42 -3.15 -12.96 17.71
CA LEU A 42 -2.41 -12.16 16.73
C LEU A 42 -0.90 -12.25 16.96
N GLY A 43 -0.46 -12.26 18.24
CA GLY A 43 0.94 -12.38 18.60
C GLY A 43 1.55 -13.77 18.36
N ALA A 44 0.71 -14.79 18.08
CA ALA A 44 1.15 -16.18 17.86
C ALA A 44 1.21 -16.59 16.38
N VAL A 45 0.92 -15.66 15.47
CA VAL A 45 0.93 -15.90 14.01
C VAL A 45 1.88 -14.95 13.29
N LYS A 46 2.32 -15.33 12.11
CA LYS A 46 2.97 -14.39 11.19
C LYS A 46 1.91 -13.71 10.34
N ILE A 47 1.89 -12.38 10.35
CA ILE A 47 1.04 -11.61 9.45
C ILE A 47 1.64 -11.70 8.04
N GLU A 48 0.82 -12.05 7.07
CA GLU A 48 1.19 -12.15 5.67
C GLU A 48 0.66 -10.92 4.90
N VAL A 49 1.21 -10.67 3.73
CA VAL A 49 0.64 -9.69 2.79
C VAL A 49 -0.86 -9.97 2.64
N PRO A 50 -1.76 -9.00 2.89
CA PRO A 50 -3.20 -9.26 3.00
C PRO A 50 -3.84 -9.79 1.71
N VAL A 51 -3.26 -9.48 0.56
CA VAL A 51 -3.65 -10.02 -0.75
C VAL A 51 -2.46 -10.04 -1.69
N ILE A 52 -2.33 -11.10 -2.49
CA ILE A 52 -1.42 -11.11 -3.65
C ILE A 52 -2.26 -10.68 -4.85
N PRO A 53 -2.12 -9.44 -5.34
CA PRO A 53 -3.04 -8.92 -6.33
C PRO A 53 -2.87 -9.58 -7.70
N PRO A 54 -3.97 -9.95 -8.39
CA PRO A 54 -3.92 -10.34 -9.81
C PRO A 54 -3.35 -9.22 -10.66
N THR A 55 -3.76 -7.97 -10.38
CA THR A 55 -3.18 -6.77 -10.99
C THR A 55 -2.86 -5.74 -9.90
N PHE A 56 -1.62 -5.25 -9.94
CA PHE A 56 -1.12 -4.28 -8.99
C PHE A 56 -1.02 -2.92 -9.67
N TYR A 57 -2.08 -2.12 -9.56
CA TYR A 57 -2.12 -0.74 -10.05
C TYR A 57 -1.54 0.22 -9.01
N CYS A 58 -0.93 1.29 -9.50
CA CYS A 58 -0.50 2.42 -8.69
C CYS A 58 -0.80 3.72 -9.41
N VAL A 59 -0.93 4.80 -8.66
CA VAL A 59 -1.12 6.12 -9.24
C VAL A 59 0.13 6.98 -9.05
N GLY A 60 0.39 7.86 -9.97
CA GLY A 60 1.46 8.85 -9.86
C GLY A 60 0.91 10.26 -9.68
N LEU A 61 1.67 11.12 -8.97
CA LEU A 61 1.41 12.56 -8.90
C LEU A 61 -0.01 12.94 -8.46
N ASN A 62 -0.54 12.28 -7.42
CA ASN A 62 -1.91 12.46 -6.96
C ASN A 62 -2.08 13.45 -5.80
N TYR A 63 -1.01 14.13 -5.37
CA TYR A 63 -1.05 15.14 -4.31
C TYR A 63 -0.38 16.43 -4.77
N ALA A 64 -1.12 17.52 -4.69
CA ALA A 64 -0.67 18.82 -5.23
C ALA A 64 0.58 19.34 -4.51
N GLU A 65 0.67 19.20 -3.19
CA GLU A 65 1.81 19.70 -2.41
C GLU A 65 3.07 18.87 -2.71
N HIS A 66 2.96 17.55 -2.87
CA HIS A 66 4.08 16.71 -3.29
C HIS A 66 4.64 17.14 -4.67
N ILE A 67 3.74 17.43 -5.62
CA ILE A 67 4.12 17.89 -6.97
C ILE A 67 4.81 19.26 -6.89
N ARG A 68 4.25 20.21 -6.12
CA ARG A 68 4.82 21.55 -5.92
C ARG A 68 6.22 21.49 -5.28
N ALA A 69 6.36 20.69 -4.22
CA ALA A 69 7.64 20.48 -3.55
C ALA A 69 8.68 19.83 -4.49
N GLY A 70 8.28 18.88 -5.30
CA GLY A 70 9.13 18.25 -6.31
C GLY A 70 9.55 19.23 -7.43
N ALA A 71 8.65 20.07 -7.90
CA ALA A 71 8.91 21.11 -8.90
C ALA A 71 9.88 22.18 -8.36
N ALA A 72 9.64 22.64 -7.14
CA ALA A 72 10.51 23.62 -6.47
C ALA A 72 11.95 23.10 -6.33
N ARG A 73 12.14 21.84 -5.93
CA ARG A 73 13.48 21.23 -5.85
C ARG A 73 14.20 21.15 -7.20
N ARG A 74 13.47 21.07 -8.31
CA ARG A 74 14.02 21.05 -9.67
C ARG A 74 14.14 22.45 -10.30
N GLY A 75 13.64 23.50 -9.63
CA GLY A 75 13.62 24.87 -10.15
C GLY A 75 12.68 25.05 -11.35
N VAL A 76 11.59 24.29 -11.43
CA VAL A 76 10.60 24.38 -12.52
C VAL A 76 9.22 24.72 -11.98
N ALA A 77 8.33 25.24 -12.84
CA ALA A 77 6.93 25.44 -12.48
C ALA A 77 6.23 24.09 -12.23
N PRO A 78 5.35 23.98 -11.23
CA PRO A 78 4.58 22.77 -11.01
C PRO A 78 3.56 22.56 -12.14
N ASP A 79 3.51 21.33 -12.69
CA ASP A 79 2.51 20.91 -13.65
C ASP A 79 1.61 19.87 -12.98
N LEU A 80 0.38 20.28 -12.63
CA LEU A 80 -0.60 19.40 -11.99
C LEU A 80 -1.32 18.58 -13.05
N PRO A 81 -1.48 17.25 -12.85
CA PRO A 81 -2.21 16.40 -13.77
C PRO A 81 -3.65 16.87 -13.91
N LYS A 82 -4.17 16.80 -15.15
CA LYS A 82 -5.55 17.15 -15.47
C LYS A 82 -6.50 15.95 -15.51
N GLN A 83 -5.94 14.76 -15.40
CA GLN A 83 -6.66 13.48 -15.41
C GLN A 83 -5.89 12.45 -14.59
N PRO A 84 -6.57 11.41 -14.07
CA PRO A 84 -5.92 10.28 -13.44
C PRO A 84 -4.89 9.62 -14.35
N ASP A 85 -3.73 9.27 -13.79
CA ASP A 85 -2.69 8.48 -14.45
C ASP A 85 -2.42 7.21 -13.66
N VAL A 86 -2.26 6.08 -14.35
CA VAL A 86 -2.17 4.75 -13.75
C VAL A 86 -0.94 4.02 -14.27
N GLY A 87 -0.12 3.58 -13.33
CA GLY A 87 0.99 2.69 -13.59
C GLY A 87 0.78 1.31 -12.94
N TYR A 88 1.85 0.52 -12.94
CA TYR A 88 1.84 -0.83 -12.39
C TYR A 88 3.01 -1.02 -11.43
N ARG A 89 2.82 -1.97 -10.49
CA ARG A 89 3.88 -2.47 -9.62
C ARG A 89 3.98 -3.98 -9.75
N ALA A 90 5.15 -4.51 -9.44
CA ALA A 90 5.41 -5.95 -9.57
C ALA A 90 5.14 -6.67 -8.24
N VAL A 91 4.48 -7.82 -8.30
CA VAL A 91 4.13 -8.61 -7.12
C VAL A 91 5.33 -9.22 -6.40
N ASN A 92 6.47 -9.41 -7.08
CA ASN A 92 7.71 -9.85 -6.44
C ASN A 92 8.25 -8.84 -5.42
N ALA A 93 7.88 -7.57 -5.54
CA ALA A 93 8.31 -6.53 -4.63
C ALA A 93 7.52 -6.50 -3.31
N LEU A 94 6.43 -7.27 -3.19
CA LEU A 94 5.60 -7.31 -1.99
C LEU A 94 6.37 -7.91 -0.81
N VAL A 95 6.18 -7.31 0.37
CA VAL A 95 6.69 -7.79 1.65
C VAL A 95 5.66 -7.47 2.74
N ALA A 96 5.51 -8.36 3.71
CA ALA A 96 4.49 -8.24 4.74
C ALA A 96 4.90 -7.30 5.88
N HIS A 97 3.94 -7.00 6.75
CA HIS A 97 4.17 -6.32 8.02
C HIS A 97 5.26 -7.04 8.83
N GLU A 98 6.18 -6.27 9.43
CA GLU A 98 7.37 -6.73 10.19
C GLU A 98 8.44 -7.47 9.35
N GLU A 99 8.22 -7.75 8.09
CA GLU A 99 9.27 -8.30 7.24
C GLU A 99 10.26 -7.22 6.79
N PRO A 100 11.54 -7.57 6.57
CA PRO A 100 12.56 -6.59 6.22
C PRO A 100 12.44 -6.08 4.78
N VAL A 101 12.64 -4.78 4.60
CA VAL A 101 12.94 -4.18 3.31
C VAL A 101 14.44 -4.24 3.09
N VAL A 102 14.88 -4.89 2.03
CA VAL A 102 16.31 -5.10 1.73
C VAL A 102 16.82 -3.97 0.83
N ILE A 103 17.79 -3.21 1.33
CA ILE A 103 18.46 -2.15 0.56
C ILE A 103 19.55 -2.78 -0.29
N PRO A 104 19.46 -2.73 -1.64
CA PRO A 104 20.52 -3.22 -2.53
C PRO A 104 21.85 -2.49 -2.30
N ALA A 105 22.97 -3.20 -2.51
CA ALA A 105 24.30 -2.66 -2.23
C ALA A 105 24.68 -1.44 -3.11
N ASP A 106 24.07 -1.29 -4.29
CA ASP A 106 24.27 -0.18 -5.21
C ASP A 106 23.22 0.93 -5.09
N ALA A 107 22.25 0.79 -4.18
CA ALA A 107 21.26 1.82 -3.87
C ALA A 107 21.90 3.00 -3.14
N LYS A 108 21.49 4.22 -3.49
CA LYS A 108 22.09 5.47 -2.96
C LYS A 108 21.10 6.34 -2.20
N GLN A 109 19.82 6.33 -2.61
CA GLN A 109 18.82 7.25 -2.07
C GLN A 109 17.47 6.56 -1.93
N ILE A 110 17.33 5.76 -0.86
CA ILE A 110 16.10 5.04 -0.55
C ILE A 110 15.16 5.95 0.24
N GLN A 111 13.92 6.05 -0.22
CA GLN A 111 12.86 6.83 0.45
C GLN A 111 11.57 6.03 0.55
N TYR A 112 10.79 6.29 1.60
CA TYR A 112 9.43 5.75 1.74
C TYR A 112 8.41 6.61 0.98
N GLU A 113 7.27 6.01 0.68
CA GLU A 113 6.04 6.68 0.25
C GLU A 113 4.85 5.96 0.90
N GLY A 114 4.33 6.53 2.00
CA GLY A 114 3.15 5.97 2.69
C GLY A 114 1.88 6.24 1.89
N GLU A 115 1.13 5.18 1.56
CA GLU A 115 -0.01 5.24 0.65
C GLU A 115 -1.23 4.50 1.18
N LEU A 116 -2.41 5.05 0.90
CA LEU A 116 -3.66 4.30 0.96
C LEU A 116 -3.68 3.28 -0.18
N ALA A 117 -3.98 2.04 0.14
CA ALA A 117 -4.12 0.96 -0.84
C ALA A 117 -5.57 0.46 -0.86
N VAL A 118 -6.22 0.54 -2.01
CA VAL A 118 -7.61 0.13 -2.24
C VAL A 118 -7.63 -1.31 -2.74
N VAL A 119 -8.47 -2.14 -2.12
CA VAL A 119 -8.67 -3.55 -2.51
C VAL A 119 -9.99 -3.69 -3.24
N ILE A 120 -9.96 -4.14 -4.49
CA ILE A 120 -11.17 -4.41 -5.27
C ILE A 120 -11.79 -5.73 -4.78
N GLY A 121 -13.08 -5.70 -4.47
CA GLY A 121 -13.83 -6.85 -3.97
C GLY A 121 -14.78 -7.49 -4.98
N LYS A 122 -15.16 -6.75 -6.02
CA LYS A 122 -16.09 -7.23 -7.04
C LYS A 122 -15.62 -6.83 -8.44
N ARG A 123 -15.95 -7.68 -9.42
CA ARG A 123 -15.70 -7.35 -10.83
C ARG A 123 -16.38 -6.03 -11.19
N ALA A 124 -15.64 -5.08 -11.77
CA ALA A 124 -16.11 -3.76 -12.11
C ALA A 124 -15.72 -3.37 -13.53
N LYS A 125 -16.69 -2.80 -14.25
CA LYS A 125 -16.52 -2.28 -15.61
C LYS A 125 -17.56 -1.19 -15.86
N HIS A 126 -17.12 -0.05 -16.42
CA HIS A 126 -17.98 1.09 -16.79
C HIS A 126 -18.78 1.68 -15.60
N LEU A 127 -18.19 1.74 -14.41
CA LEU A 127 -18.83 2.36 -13.25
C LEU A 127 -18.77 3.89 -13.33
N SER A 128 -19.86 4.54 -12.94
CA SER A 128 -19.86 5.97 -12.61
C SER A 128 -19.11 6.23 -11.30
N GLU A 129 -18.75 7.48 -11.01
CA GLU A 129 -18.13 7.82 -9.71
C GLU A 129 -19.06 7.50 -8.53
N ALA A 130 -20.36 7.69 -8.68
CA ALA A 130 -21.36 7.37 -7.65
C ALA A 130 -21.42 5.86 -7.33
N GLU A 131 -21.11 5.01 -8.31
CA GLU A 131 -21.11 3.55 -8.16
C GLU A 131 -19.75 2.98 -7.80
N ALA A 132 -18.68 3.75 -7.99
CA ALA A 132 -17.30 3.26 -7.97
C ALA A 132 -16.94 2.53 -6.66
N LEU A 133 -17.34 3.06 -5.51
CA LEU A 133 -17.01 2.45 -4.23
C LEU A 133 -17.76 1.13 -3.96
N SER A 134 -18.81 0.82 -4.72
CA SER A 134 -19.57 -0.44 -4.57
C SER A 134 -18.77 -1.70 -4.92
N CYS A 135 -17.68 -1.56 -5.65
CA CYS A 135 -16.78 -2.67 -5.98
C CYS A 135 -15.59 -2.83 -5.02
N VAL A 136 -15.42 -1.93 -4.05
CA VAL A 136 -14.32 -1.97 -3.08
C VAL A 136 -14.63 -2.96 -1.98
N LEU A 137 -13.68 -3.82 -1.64
CA LEU A 137 -13.72 -4.68 -0.46
C LEU A 137 -13.35 -3.90 0.79
N GLY A 138 -12.31 -3.10 0.70
CA GLY A 138 -11.75 -2.35 1.82
C GLY A 138 -10.40 -1.73 1.46
N TYR A 139 -9.67 -1.36 2.50
CA TYR A 139 -8.46 -0.57 2.39
C TYR A 139 -7.35 -1.16 3.26
N THR A 140 -6.12 -0.98 2.80
CA THR A 140 -4.93 -1.34 3.55
C THR A 140 -3.86 -0.26 3.35
N ILE A 141 -2.68 -0.47 3.92
CA ILE A 141 -1.57 0.47 3.87
C ILE A 141 -0.49 -0.08 2.96
N GLY A 142 0.08 0.78 2.12
CA GLY A 142 1.26 0.50 1.33
C GLY A 142 2.42 1.45 1.67
N ASN A 143 3.63 1.00 1.37
CA ASN A 143 4.81 1.83 1.37
C ASN A 143 5.53 1.66 0.03
N ASP A 144 5.36 2.62 -0.89
CA ASP A 144 5.95 2.59 -2.24
C ASP A 144 7.43 2.99 -2.19
N VAL A 145 8.25 2.16 -1.53
CA VAL A 145 9.68 2.37 -1.38
C VAL A 145 10.33 2.61 -2.73
N SER A 146 11.15 3.65 -2.80
CA SER A 146 11.73 4.17 -4.04
C SER A 146 13.21 4.45 -3.91
N GLU A 147 14.00 4.01 -4.88
CA GLU A 147 15.37 4.48 -5.06
C GLU A 147 15.38 5.68 -6.02
N ARG A 148 15.64 6.87 -5.48
CA ARG A 148 15.46 8.14 -6.20
C ARG A 148 16.50 8.41 -7.28
N THR A 149 17.70 7.85 -7.16
CA THR A 149 18.72 8.03 -8.20
C THR A 149 18.39 7.16 -9.42
N TRP A 150 17.89 5.95 -9.21
CA TRP A 150 17.43 5.08 -10.29
C TRP A 150 16.17 5.61 -10.96
N GLN A 151 15.27 6.20 -10.19
CA GLN A 151 14.03 6.79 -10.70
C GLN A 151 14.29 7.83 -11.81
N LYS A 152 15.43 8.50 -11.80
CA LYS A 152 15.81 9.52 -12.82
C LYS A 152 16.14 8.88 -14.19
N SER A 153 16.52 7.63 -14.21
CA SER A 153 16.99 6.91 -15.42
C SER A 153 16.09 5.74 -15.81
N ASP A 154 15.35 5.17 -14.88
CA ASP A 154 14.44 4.05 -15.14
C ASP A 154 13.17 4.54 -15.83
N ARG A 155 13.08 4.38 -17.13
CA ARG A 155 11.95 4.84 -17.93
C ARG A 155 10.58 4.30 -17.46
N THR A 156 10.54 3.06 -16.98
CA THR A 156 9.34 2.38 -16.51
C THR A 156 9.33 2.19 -14.99
N LEU A 157 10.30 2.79 -14.29
CA LEU A 157 10.50 2.67 -12.84
C LEU A 157 10.67 1.20 -12.37
N TRP A 158 11.09 0.30 -13.28
CA TRP A 158 11.12 -1.14 -13.01
C TRP A 158 12.02 -1.49 -11.82
N ARG A 159 13.22 -0.94 -11.78
CA ARG A 159 14.18 -1.14 -10.71
C ARG A 159 13.89 -0.21 -9.53
N ALA A 160 13.73 1.08 -9.83
CA ALA A 160 13.56 2.11 -8.81
C ALA A 160 12.40 1.84 -7.83
N LYS A 161 11.35 1.17 -8.31
CA LYS A 161 10.13 0.91 -7.53
C LYS A 161 9.70 -0.57 -7.44
N ASN A 162 10.34 -1.48 -8.17
CA ASN A 162 9.92 -2.89 -8.19
C ASN A 162 11.04 -3.87 -7.83
N THR A 163 12.10 -3.40 -7.20
CA THR A 163 13.09 -4.25 -6.55
C THR A 163 12.39 -5.07 -5.46
N ASP A 164 12.81 -6.30 -5.27
CA ASP A 164 12.27 -7.19 -4.24
C ASP A 164 12.21 -6.49 -2.89
N THR A 165 11.14 -6.71 -2.14
CA THR A 165 10.82 -6.09 -0.84
C THR A 165 10.46 -4.60 -0.84
N PHE A 166 10.46 -3.92 -1.98
CA PHE A 166 10.18 -2.47 -2.05
C PHE A 166 8.68 -2.13 -1.95
N LYS A 167 7.82 -3.12 -1.73
CA LYS A 167 6.35 -2.90 -1.59
C LYS A 167 5.81 -3.51 -0.31
N PRO A 168 6.24 -3.00 0.87
CA PRO A 168 5.54 -3.33 2.10
C PRO A 168 4.05 -3.06 1.99
N MET A 169 3.20 -4.04 2.37
CA MET A 169 1.75 -3.93 2.34
C MET A 169 1.08 -4.66 3.49
N GLY A 170 0.14 -4.02 4.15
CA GLY A 170 -0.61 -4.56 5.26
C GLY A 170 -0.97 -3.52 6.31
N PRO A 171 -1.19 -3.92 7.57
CA PRO A 171 -1.13 -5.28 8.09
C PRO A 171 -2.36 -6.14 7.77
N TRP A 172 -3.53 -5.52 7.51
CA TRP A 172 -4.81 -6.17 7.20
C TRP A 172 -5.63 -5.31 6.24
N ILE A 173 -6.79 -5.80 5.82
CA ILE A 173 -7.78 -5.03 5.07
C ILE A 173 -8.88 -4.59 6.05
N GLU A 174 -9.10 -3.28 6.18
CA GLU A 174 -10.23 -2.72 6.91
C GLU A 174 -11.37 -2.39 5.92
N THR A 175 -12.57 -2.89 6.20
CA THR A 175 -13.72 -2.70 5.31
C THR A 175 -14.58 -1.51 5.68
N ASP A 176 -14.47 -1.02 6.91
CA ASP A 176 -15.27 0.08 7.43
C ASP A 176 -14.35 1.30 7.67
N VAL A 177 -14.18 2.09 6.62
CA VAL A 177 -13.25 3.23 6.59
C VAL A 177 -13.99 4.47 6.11
N ASP A 178 -13.94 5.53 6.91
CA ASP A 178 -14.37 6.86 6.52
C ASP A 178 -13.24 7.56 5.73
N LEU A 179 -13.36 7.58 4.40
CA LEU A 179 -12.35 8.18 3.53
C LEU A 179 -12.13 9.68 3.78
N ASP A 180 -13.14 10.39 4.31
CA ASP A 180 -13.03 11.83 4.55
C ASP A 180 -12.29 12.16 5.85
N ALA A 181 -12.16 11.19 6.76
CA ALA A 181 -11.50 11.35 8.06
C ALA A 181 -10.06 10.82 8.09
N LEU A 182 -9.53 10.31 6.98
CA LEU A 182 -8.22 9.67 6.95
C LEU A 182 -7.06 10.67 7.06
N GLU A 183 -6.12 10.33 7.92
CA GLU A 183 -4.81 10.98 8.05
C GLU A 183 -3.71 9.93 7.93
N THR A 184 -2.72 10.19 7.10
CA THR A 184 -1.51 9.38 6.98
C THR A 184 -0.39 10.02 7.78
N ARG A 185 0.27 9.22 8.63
CA ARG A 185 1.46 9.58 9.40
C ARG A 185 2.58 8.60 9.10
N VAL A 186 3.77 9.12 8.89
CA VAL A 186 4.95 8.26 8.74
C VAL A 186 5.96 8.59 9.82
N ARG A 187 6.47 7.56 10.47
CA ARG A 187 7.56 7.66 11.45
C ARG A 187 8.77 6.88 10.96
N VAL A 188 9.93 7.45 11.22
CA VAL A 188 11.21 6.76 11.05
C VAL A 188 11.87 6.68 12.43
N ASN A 189 12.15 5.47 12.89
CA ASN A 189 12.72 5.21 14.21
C ASN A 189 11.89 5.86 15.35
N GLY A 190 10.56 5.81 15.22
CA GLY A 190 9.61 6.38 16.18
C GLY A 190 9.39 7.91 16.05
N ALA A 191 10.24 8.63 15.31
CA ALA A 191 10.09 10.07 15.07
C ALA A 191 9.16 10.33 13.88
N GLU A 192 8.11 11.15 14.06
CA GLU A 192 7.22 11.55 12.96
C GLU A 192 8.00 12.42 11.96
N THR A 193 8.00 11.99 10.71
CA THR A 193 8.70 12.65 9.60
C THR A 193 7.75 13.25 8.57
N THR A 194 6.54 12.71 8.47
CA THR A 194 5.53 13.18 7.52
C THR A 194 4.13 12.95 8.10
N ARG A 195 3.24 13.92 7.88
CA ARG A 195 1.83 13.85 8.19
C ARG A 195 1.03 14.61 7.14
N PHE A 196 -0.04 14.00 6.65
CA PHE A 196 -0.94 14.65 5.70
C PHE A 196 -2.35 14.07 5.75
N ARG A 197 -3.32 14.83 5.26
CA ARG A 197 -4.68 14.32 5.07
C ARG A 197 -4.69 13.38 3.87
N THR A 198 -5.02 12.13 4.08
CA THR A 198 -5.01 11.09 3.03
C THR A 198 -5.98 11.43 1.89
N ASN A 199 -7.10 12.08 2.20
CA ASN A 199 -8.09 12.50 1.21
C ASN A 199 -7.75 13.82 0.48
N ALA A 200 -6.59 14.44 0.72
CA ALA A 200 -6.13 15.62 -0.03
C ALA A 200 -5.63 15.30 -1.46
N MET A 201 -6.09 14.18 -2.01
CA MET A 201 -5.79 13.71 -3.35
C MET A 201 -6.36 14.65 -4.42
N LEU A 202 -5.66 14.82 -5.55
CA LEU A 202 -6.19 15.50 -6.73
C LEU A 202 -7.37 14.73 -7.34
N PHE A 203 -7.27 13.41 -7.37
CA PHE A 203 -8.32 12.51 -7.82
C PHE A 203 -8.56 11.45 -6.74
N GLY A 204 -9.77 11.42 -6.20
CA GLY A 204 -10.15 10.48 -5.15
C GLY A 204 -10.31 9.03 -5.66
N VAL A 205 -10.54 8.12 -4.73
CA VAL A 205 -10.72 6.68 -5.03
C VAL A 205 -11.83 6.45 -6.06
N ALA A 206 -12.98 7.10 -5.89
CA ALA A 206 -14.12 6.96 -6.81
C ALA A 206 -13.78 7.41 -8.24
N THR A 207 -13.07 8.54 -8.38
CA THR A 207 -12.63 9.07 -9.66
C THR A 207 -11.66 8.12 -10.38
N TYR A 208 -10.68 7.53 -9.64
CA TYR A 208 -9.76 6.54 -10.20
C TYR A 208 -10.50 5.29 -10.66
N ILE A 209 -11.33 4.69 -9.82
CA ILE A 209 -12.09 3.48 -10.17
C ILE A 209 -13.01 3.74 -11.37
N SER A 210 -13.76 4.85 -11.37
CA SER A 210 -14.63 5.22 -12.50
C SER A 210 -13.82 5.36 -13.78
N THR A 211 -12.72 6.12 -13.75
CA THR A 211 -11.87 6.35 -14.92
C THR A 211 -11.24 5.05 -15.42
N MET A 212 -10.64 4.26 -14.53
CA MET A 212 -10.01 2.98 -14.88
C MET A 212 -11.03 2.00 -15.48
N SER A 213 -12.21 1.88 -14.87
CA SER A 213 -13.22 0.93 -15.28
C SER A 213 -13.80 1.21 -16.68
N ARG A 214 -13.59 2.39 -17.25
CA ARG A 214 -13.94 2.67 -18.66
C ARG A 214 -13.06 1.87 -19.62
N TYR A 215 -11.80 1.68 -19.29
CA TYR A 215 -10.78 1.09 -20.17
C TYR A 215 -10.45 -0.36 -19.80
N VAL A 216 -10.25 -0.64 -18.52
CA VAL A 216 -9.89 -1.96 -18.02
C VAL A 216 -11.01 -2.55 -17.16
N THR A 217 -11.12 -3.87 -17.11
CA THR A 217 -11.97 -4.53 -16.13
C THR A 217 -11.16 -4.71 -14.85
N LEU A 218 -11.71 -4.26 -13.73
CA LEU A 218 -11.15 -4.53 -12.40
C LEU A 218 -11.74 -5.84 -11.88
N TYR A 219 -10.91 -6.64 -11.22
CA TYR A 219 -11.29 -7.95 -10.68
C TYR A 219 -11.09 -8.01 -9.16
N PRO A 220 -11.80 -8.92 -8.47
CA PRO A 220 -11.58 -9.16 -7.04
C PRO A 220 -10.11 -9.45 -6.76
N GLY A 221 -9.56 -8.76 -5.75
CA GLY A 221 -8.15 -8.84 -5.37
C GLY A 221 -7.23 -7.87 -6.09
N ASP A 222 -7.66 -7.21 -7.17
CA ASP A 222 -6.86 -6.12 -7.75
C ASP A 222 -6.62 -5.01 -6.72
N MET A 223 -5.44 -4.40 -6.79
CA MET A 223 -5.02 -3.35 -5.87
C MET A 223 -4.80 -2.05 -6.61
N ILE A 224 -5.18 -0.92 -5.98
CA ILE A 224 -4.88 0.43 -6.46
C ILE A 224 -4.22 1.21 -5.33
N TRP A 225 -2.92 1.52 -5.45
CA TRP A 225 -2.22 2.38 -4.51
C TRP A 225 -2.36 3.83 -4.92
N MET A 226 -2.77 4.69 -3.99
CA MET A 226 -3.34 6.01 -4.27
C MET A 226 -2.34 7.17 -4.26
N GLY A 227 -1.04 6.86 -4.15
CA GLY A 227 0.00 7.89 -4.07
C GLY A 227 0.22 8.45 -2.66
N THR A 228 1.25 9.27 -2.52
CA THR A 228 1.70 9.86 -1.26
C THR A 228 1.81 11.37 -1.33
N ASP A 229 1.79 12.03 -0.17
CA ASP A 229 2.16 13.44 0.00
C ASP A 229 3.40 13.59 0.89
N GLY A 230 3.89 14.82 1.02
CA GLY A 230 5.02 15.17 1.85
C GLY A 230 6.38 14.78 1.27
N THR A 231 7.37 14.69 2.14
CA THR A 231 8.76 14.38 1.80
C THR A 231 9.31 13.30 2.73
N SER A 232 10.18 12.45 2.22
CA SER A 232 10.87 11.42 2.99
C SER A 232 12.33 11.79 3.19
N PRO A 233 12.91 11.55 4.38
CA PRO A 233 14.36 11.47 4.53
C PRO A 233 14.92 10.28 3.75
N ASP A 234 16.21 10.29 3.49
CA ASP A 234 16.91 9.12 2.95
C ASP A 234 17.06 8.07 4.05
N LEU A 235 16.66 6.84 3.73
CA LEU A 235 16.67 5.70 4.64
C LEU A 235 17.96 4.90 4.50
N LYS A 236 18.36 4.25 5.58
CA LYS A 236 19.54 3.37 5.67
C LYS A 236 19.23 2.07 6.40
N ALA A 237 20.10 1.11 6.28
CA ALA A 237 20.02 -0.12 7.06
C ALA A 237 20.02 0.20 8.57
N GLY A 238 19.16 -0.46 9.32
CA GLY A 238 18.88 -0.23 10.73
C GLY A 238 17.70 0.71 10.98
N ASP A 239 17.20 1.43 9.97
CA ASP A 239 15.98 2.23 10.14
C ASP A 239 14.73 1.36 10.19
N VAL A 240 13.72 1.83 10.90
CA VAL A 240 12.39 1.24 10.98
C VAL A 240 11.39 2.29 10.50
N VAL A 241 10.59 1.94 9.50
CA VAL A 241 9.53 2.82 8.98
C VAL A 241 8.17 2.30 9.43
N GLU A 242 7.36 3.21 9.95
CA GLU A 242 5.97 2.96 10.33
C GLU A 242 5.08 3.90 9.51
N VAL A 243 4.16 3.33 8.76
CA VAL A 243 3.10 4.07 8.06
C VAL A 243 1.78 3.78 8.76
N GLU A 244 1.22 4.80 9.41
CA GLU A 244 -0.08 4.75 10.07
C GLU A 244 -1.11 5.47 9.20
N ILE A 245 -2.27 4.82 8.99
CA ILE A 245 -3.45 5.49 8.43
C ILE A 245 -4.59 5.34 9.42
N THR A 246 -5.16 6.47 9.83
CA THR A 246 -6.26 6.54 10.80
C THR A 246 -7.39 5.60 10.40
N GLY A 247 -7.90 4.81 11.35
CA GLY A 247 -8.99 3.87 11.11
C GLY A 247 -8.58 2.54 10.45
N ILE A 248 -7.36 2.44 9.87
CA ILE A 248 -6.85 1.20 9.27
C ILE A 248 -5.88 0.50 10.21
N GLY A 249 -4.78 1.16 10.57
CA GLY A 249 -3.75 0.58 11.43
C GLY A 249 -2.36 1.13 11.14
N THR A 250 -1.33 0.32 11.46
CA THR A 250 0.08 0.69 11.24
C THR A 250 0.80 -0.44 10.51
N LEU A 251 1.38 -0.12 9.38
CA LEU A 251 2.32 -0.97 8.65
C LEU A 251 3.74 -0.63 9.11
N ARG A 252 4.49 -1.61 9.60
CA ARG A 252 5.83 -1.42 10.15
C ARG A 252 6.81 -2.37 9.48
N ASN A 253 7.96 -1.84 9.03
CA ASN A 253 9.00 -2.64 8.40
C ASN A 253 10.40 -2.14 8.77
N PRO A 254 11.31 -3.03 9.17
CA PRO A 254 12.73 -2.71 9.31
C PRO A 254 13.42 -2.65 7.93
N PHE A 255 14.40 -1.79 7.79
CA PHE A 255 15.25 -1.69 6.60
C PHE A 255 16.61 -2.33 6.89
N VAL A 256 17.06 -3.24 6.03
CA VAL A 256 18.31 -3.99 6.21
C VAL A 256 19.20 -3.88 4.97
N ALA A 257 20.51 -4.02 5.14
CA ALA A 257 21.42 -4.09 4.00
C ALA A 257 21.33 -5.44 3.28
N ALA A 258 21.52 -5.45 1.96
CA ALA A 258 21.68 -6.69 1.21
C ALA A 258 22.84 -7.52 1.80
N GLY A 259 22.61 -8.84 1.95
CA GLY A 259 23.57 -9.75 2.56
C GLY A 259 23.52 -9.84 4.09
N ALA A 260 22.65 -9.08 4.76
CA ALA A 260 22.45 -9.16 6.21
C ALA A 260 21.50 -10.31 6.65
N GLN A 261 21.05 -11.13 5.70
CA GLN A 261 20.25 -12.32 6.02
C GLN A 261 21.21 -13.50 6.23
N GLY A 262 21.51 -13.76 7.48
CA GLY A 262 22.15 -14.96 7.98
C GLY A 262 21.11 -15.89 8.62
#